data_8a96f83604202b21cd5500135b5cbcb8
#
_entry.id   8a96f83604202b21cd5500135b5cbcb8
#
_cell.length_a   1.000
_cell.length_b   1.000
_cell.length_c   1.000
_cell.angle_alpha   90.00
_cell.angle_beta   90.00
_cell.angle_gamma   90.00
#
_symmetry.space_group_name_H-M   'P 1'
#
loop_
_entity.id
_entity.type
_entity.pdbx_description
1 polymer ?
#
loop_
_entity_poly.entity_id
_entity_poly.type
_entity_poly.pdbx_seq_one_letter_code
_entity_poly.pdbx_strand_id
1 'polypeptide(L)'
;MAPARERPATKTIATNREARHEYFVLEALETGVELKGTEVKSLRAGGVNLKDSWVDIEDGELLVKGMHITPYDHGNIFNQDPLRVRRLLAHKTEIRRLHQQCKLQGYTLVPLSLYFKHGRVKMAVSYTHLRAHETLRHL
;
A
#
# COMPACT_ATOMS: atom_id res chain seq x y z
N MET A 1 25.05 -25.12 0.63
CA MET A 1 24.20 -24.61 0.02
C MET A 1 23.38 -23.63 0.68
N ALA A 2 23.10 -22.68 0.30
CA ALA A 2 22.44 -21.64 1.00
C ALA A 2 20.95 -21.67 0.74
N PRO A 3 20.29 -22.55 1.43
CA PRO A 3 18.86 -22.67 1.24
C PRO A 3 18.13 -21.38 1.50
N ALA A 4 18.69 -20.52 2.31
CA ALA A 4 18.02 -19.27 2.62
C ALA A 4 17.72 -18.48 1.37
N ARG A 5 18.55 -18.57 0.37
CA ARG A 5 18.31 -17.79 -0.83
C ARG A 5 17.16 -18.33 -1.64
N GLU A 6 16.77 -19.54 -1.38
CA GLU A 6 15.66 -20.12 -2.10
C GLU A 6 14.34 -19.83 -1.43
N ARG A 7 14.39 -19.25 -0.23
CA ARG A 7 13.22 -18.86 0.46
C ARG A 7 13.11 -17.39 0.41
N PRO A 8 12.24 -16.82 -0.40
CA PRO A 8 12.12 -15.36 -0.44
C PRO A 8 11.73 -14.85 0.93
N ALA A 9 12.38 -13.78 1.36
CA ALA A 9 12.03 -13.13 2.61
C ALA A 9 10.65 -12.50 2.52
N THR A 10 10.14 -12.30 1.31
CA THR A 10 8.86 -11.65 1.09
C THR A 10 7.91 -12.58 0.36
N LYS A 11 6.63 -12.43 0.65
CA LYS A 11 5.58 -13.15 -0.05
C LYS A 11 4.50 -12.14 -0.44
N THR A 12 4.31 -11.96 -1.73
CA THR A 12 3.34 -10.99 -2.23
C THR A 12 1.92 -11.41 -1.88
N ILE A 13 1.15 -10.47 -1.35
CA ILE A 13 -0.27 -10.68 -1.07
C ILE A 13 -1.09 -10.12 -2.20
N ALA A 14 -0.80 -8.89 -2.64
CA ALA A 14 -1.54 -8.23 -3.71
C ALA A 14 -0.66 -7.20 -4.38
N THR A 15 -0.92 -6.95 -5.65
CA THR A 15 -0.21 -5.96 -6.45
C THR A 15 -1.22 -5.02 -7.06
N ASN A 16 -0.92 -3.73 -7.05
CA ASN A 16 -1.79 -2.74 -7.65
C ASN A 16 -1.34 -2.52 -9.10
N ARG A 17 -1.92 -3.29 -10.00
CA ARG A 17 -1.52 -3.23 -11.41
C ARG A 17 -1.88 -1.91 -12.06
N GLU A 18 -2.97 -1.32 -11.63
CA GLU A 18 -3.41 -0.06 -12.22
C GLU A 18 -2.48 1.08 -11.91
N ALA A 19 -1.82 1.03 -10.76
CA ALA A 19 -0.87 2.08 -10.41
C ALA A 19 0.25 2.16 -11.43
N ARG A 20 0.74 1.00 -11.89
CA ARG A 20 1.83 1.00 -12.87
C ARG A 20 1.34 1.34 -14.26
N HIS A 21 0.08 1.14 -14.53
CA HIS A 21 -0.50 1.43 -15.84
C HIS A 21 -0.82 2.92 -15.99
N GLU A 22 -1.37 3.53 -14.94
CA GLU A 22 -1.84 4.90 -15.02
C GLU A 22 -0.87 5.95 -14.50
N TYR A 23 0.15 5.52 -13.76
CA TYR A 23 1.09 6.45 -13.15
C TYR A 23 2.52 6.09 -13.51
N PHE A 24 3.37 7.12 -13.57
CA PHE A 24 4.81 6.89 -13.58
C PHE A 24 5.25 6.69 -12.14
N VAL A 25 5.77 5.52 -11.84
CA VAL A 25 6.26 5.20 -10.50
C VAL A 25 7.65 5.80 -10.36
N LEU A 26 7.81 6.75 -9.44
CA LEU A 26 9.05 7.48 -9.29
C LEU A 26 9.97 6.88 -8.24
N GLU A 27 9.45 6.66 -7.05
CA GLU A 27 10.25 6.12 -5.95
C GLU A 27 9.34 5.31 -5.05
N ALA A 28 9.83 4.20 -4.56
CA ALA A 28 9.04 3.34 -3.68
C ALA A 28 9.61 3.37 -2.28
N LEU A 29 8.71 3.39 -1.29
CA LEU A 29 9.06 3.34 0.12
C LEU A 29 8.34 2.17 0.74
N GLU A 30 9.06 1.35 1.49
CA GLU A 30 8.45 0.25 2.22
C GLU A 30 7.93 0.77 3.56
N THR A 31 6.65 0.50 3.84
CA THR A 31 6.04 0.91 5.09
C THR A 31 5.49 -0.30 5.81
N GLY A 32 5.31 -0.19 7.13
CA GLY A 32 4.54 -1.17 7.87
C GLY A 32 3.06 -0.83 7.74
N VAL A 33 2.21 -1.78 8.09
CA VAL A 33 0.76 -1.56 8.04
C VAL A 33 0.18 -1.93 9.40
N GLU A 34 -0.53 -1.01 10.02
CA GLU A 34 -1.16 -1.26 11.31
C GLU A 34 -2.49 -1.96 11.07
N LEU A 35 -2.58 -3.21 11.51
CA LEU A 35 -3.72 -4.07 11.23
C LEU A 35 -4.24 -4.72 12.51
N LYS A 36 -5.50 -5.14 12.45
CA LYS A 36 -6.10 -5.97 13.50
C LYS A 36 -5.91 -7.44 13.16
N GLY A 37 -6.06 -8.31 14.16
CA GLY A 37 -5.80 -9.74 13.96
C GLY A 37 -6.64 -10.38 12.86
N THR A 38 -7.93 -10.02 12.79
CA THR A 38 -8.80 -10.58 11.74
C THR A 38 -8.38 -10.12 10.36
N GLU A 39 -7.85 -8.90 10.26
CA GLU A 39 -7.38 -8.39 8.98
C GLU A 39 -6.14 -9.17 8.51
N VAL A 40 -5.23 -9.47 9.42
CA VAL A 40 -4.05 -10.25 9.09
C VAL A 40 -4.45 -11.64 8.59
N LYS A 41 -5.44 -12.25 9.25
CA LYS A 41 -5.92 -13.57 8.84
C LYS A 41 -6.51 -13.53 7.45
N SER A 42 -7.27 -12.50 7.14
CA SER A 42 -7.82 -12.34 5.80
C SER A 42 -6.72 -12.16 4.76
N LEU A 43 -5.68 -11.43 5.10
CA LEU A 43 -4.56 -11.24 4.17
C LEU A 43 -3.83 -12.55 3.90
N ARG A 44 -3.71 -13.42 4.90
CA ARG A 44 -3.11 -14.73 4.68
C ARG A 44 -3.91 -15.56 3.70
N ALA A 45 -5.22 -15.34 3.65
CA ALA A 45 -6.09 -16.01 2.71
C ALA A 45 -6.23 -15.26 1.39
N GLY A 46 -5.51 -14.15 1.24
CA GLY A 46 -5.55 -13.37 -0.01
C GLY A 46 -6.75 -12.46 -0.14
N GLY A 47 -7.45 -12.20 0.94
CA GLY A 47 -8.69 -11.43 0.90
C GLY A 47 -8.48 -9.92 0.91
N VAL A 48 -7.85 -9.38 -0.12
CA VAL A 48 -7.60 -7.95 -0.20
C VAL A 48 -7.69 -7.47 -1.64
N ASN A 49 -8.13 -6.22 -1.79
CA ASN A 49 -8.19 -5.58 -3.10
C ASN A 49 -7.61 -4.18 -2.97
N LEU A 50 -6.58 -3.89 -3.76
CA LEU A 50 -5.92 -2.58 -3.78
C LEU A 50 -6.47 -1.65 -4.85
N LYS A 51 -7.38 -2.13 -5.68
CA LYS A 51 -7.93 -1.31 -6.74
C LYS A 51 -8.60 -0.07 -6.16
N ASP A 52 -8.29 1.08 -6.76
CA ASP A 52 -8.85 2.37 -6.36
C ASP A 52 -8.44 2.80 -4.96
N SER A 53 -7.39 2.20 -4.40
CA SER A 53 -6.85 2.64 -3.13
C SER A 53 -5.85 3.76 -3.34
N TRP A 54 -5.66 4.55 -2.31
CA TRP A 54 -4.71 5.66 -2.36
C TRP A 54 -4.14 5.90 -0.98
N VAL A 55 -3.11 6.73 -0.90
CA VAL A 55 -2.45 7.05 0.35
C VAL A 55 -2.51 8.55 0.58
N ASP A 56 -2.91 8.93 1.79
CA ASP A 56 -2.97 10.34 2.21
C ASP A 56 -2.04 10.58 3.38
N ILE A 57 -1.64 11.82 3.55
CA ILE A 57 -0.91 12.24 4.73
C ILE A 57 -1.79 13.23 5.47
N GLU A 58 -2.18 12.87 6.69
CA GLU A 58 -3.04 13.71 7.52
C GLU A 58 -2.42 13.83 8.91
N ASP A 59 -2.24 15.06 9.37
CA ASP A 59 -1.67 15.32 10.69
C ASP A 59 -0.34 14.62 10.93
N GLY A 60 0.47 14.57 9.88
CA GLY A 60 1.79 13.93 9.96
C GLY A 60 1.77 12.42 9.92
N GLU A 61 0.60 11.82 9.68
CA GLU A 61 0.48 10.38 9.59
C GLU A 61 0.17 9.94 8.18
N LEU A 62 0.69 8.77 7.82
CA LEU A 62 0.51 8.20 6.49
C LEU A 62 -0.64 7.20 6.58
N LEU A 63 -1.66 7.38 5.76
CA LEU A 63 -2.88 6.57 5.82
C LEU A 63 -3.19 5.96 4.46
N VAL A 64 -3.54 4.67 4.45
CA VAL A 64 -4.03 4.03 3.22
C VAL A 64 -5.55 3.98 3.28
N LYS A 65 -6.18 4.45 2.21
CA LYS A 65 -7.63 4.53 2.09
C LYS A 65 -8.08 3.76 0.87
N GLY A 66 -9.30 3.27 0.91
CA GLY A 66 -9.86 2.55 -0.23
C GLY A 66 -9.35 1.14 -0.39
N MET A 67 -8.55 0.64 0.53
CA MET A 67 -8.09 -0.73 0.50
C MET A 67 -9.14 -1.62 1.16
N HIS A 68 -9.68 -2.55 0.39
CA HIS A 68 -10.71 -3.45 0.88
C HIS A 68 -10.07 -4.74 1.41
N ILE A 69 -10.31 -5.04 2.67
CA ILE A 69 -9.88 -6.32 3.26
C ILE A 69 -11.15 -7.10 3.58
N THR A 70 -11.28 -8.26 2.96
CA THR A 70 -12.45 -9.11 3.12
C THR A 70 -12.61 -9.52 4.58
N PRO A 71 -13.82 -9.46 5.15
CA PRO A 71 -14.01 -9.92 6.52
C PRO A 71 -13.63 -11.39 6.65
N TYR A 72 -13.01 -11.73 7.77
CA TYR A 72 -12.60 -13.10 8.01
C TYR A 72 -13.80 -13.92 8.49
N ASP A 73 -14.09 -15.03 7.81
CA ASP A 73 -15.31 -15.80 8.08
C ASP A 73 -15.45 -16.21 9.53
N HIS A 74 -14.37 -16.52 10.19
CA HIS A 74 -14.40 -16.96 11.57
C HIS A 74 -14.20 -15.83 12.57
N GLY A 75 -14.16 -14.59 12.11
CA GLY A 75 -13.92 -13.45 12.96
C GLY A 75 -15.18 -12.92 13.60
N ASN A 76 -16.32 -13.10 12.95
CA ASN A 76 -17.62 -12.65 13.46
C ASN A 76 -17.60 -11.23 14.00
N ILE A 77 -17.88 -11.06 15.30
CA ILE A 77 -17.97 -9.74 15.91
C ILE A 77 -16.63 -9.02 15.98
N PHE A 78 -15.53 -9.72 15.77
CA PHE A 78 -14.21 -9.10 15.81
C PHE A 78 -13.75 -8.58 14.47
N ASN A 79 -14.54 -8.76 13.41
CA ASN A 79 -14.19 -8.25 12.11
C ASN A 79 -14.27 -6.72 12.08
N GLN A 80 -13.38 -6.12 11.32
CA GLN A 80 -13.34 -4.68 11.12
C GLN A 80 -14.11 -4.31 9.87
N ASP A 81 -14.44 -3.01 9.73
CA ASP A 81 -14.98 -2.49 8.48
C ASP A 81 -14.00 -2.83 7.35
N PRO A 82 -14.46 -3.48 6.28
CA PRO A 82 -13.56 -3.85 5.17
C PRO A 82 -12.80 -2.68 4.57
N LEU A 83 -13.37 -1.49 4.60
CA LEU A 83 -12.73 -0.30 4.05
C LEU A 83 -12.17 0.63 5.11
N ARG A 84 -11.92 0.10 6.29
CA ARG A 84 -11.35 0.88 7.38
C ARG A 84 -10.05 1.56 6.94
N VAL A 85 -9.88 2.81 7.29
CA VAL A 85 -8.62 3.53 7.03
C VAL A 85 -7.54 2.92 7.91
N ARG A 86 -6.39 2.58 7.34
CA ARG A 86 -5.29 1.96 8.09
C ARG A 86 -4.08 2.84 8.05
N ARG A 87 -3.40 2.90 9.18
CA ARG A 87 -2.20 3.71 9.29
C ARG A 87 -1.00 2.93 8.78
N LEU A 88 -0.17 3.62 7.99
CA LEU A 88 1.08 3.05 7.52
C LEU A 88 2.20 3.55 8.41
N LEU A 89 3.14 2.68 8.72
CA LEU A 89 4.22 2.99 9.65
C LEU A 89 5.49 3.26 8.88
N ALA A 90 6.00 4.48 9.04
CA ALA A 90 7.23 4.91 8.42
C ALA A 90 7.90 5.92 9.33
N HIS A 91 9.17 6.21 9.09
CA HIS A 91 9.87 7.22 9.88
C HIS A 91 9.29 8.60 9.57
N LYS A 92 9.24 9.44 10.58
CA LYS A 92 8.69 10.78 10.41
C LYS A 92 9.43 11.59 9.36
N THR A 93 10.73 11.38 9.24
CA THR A 93 11.51 12.07 8.21
C THR A 93 11.08 11.63 6.82
N GLU A 94 10.76 10.36 6.64
CA GLU A 94 10.29 9.86 5.36
C GLU A 94 8.91 10.42 5.03
N ILE A 95 8.02 10.45 6.01
CA ILE A 95 6.68 10.99 5.80
C ILE A 95 6.76 12.47 5.41
N ARG A 96 7.62 13.23 6.08
CA ARG A 96 7.79 14.64 5.74
C ARG A 96 8.33 14.81 4.34
N ARG A 97 9.28 13.98 3.93
CA ARG A 97 9.84 14.04 2.59
C ARG A 97 8.77 13.77 1.53
N LEU A 98 7.97 12.73 1.77
CA LEU A 98 6.88 12.42 0.84
C LEU A 98 5.87 13.55 0.77
N HIS A 99 5.54 14.14 1.92
CA HIS A 99 4.58 15.24 1.97
C HIS A 99 5.08 16.43 1.16
N GLN A 100 6.36 16.75 1.31
CA GLN A 100 6.94 17.85 0.57
C GLN A 100 6.92 17.61 -0.94
N GLN A 101 7.25 16.39 -1.35
CA GLN A 101 7.24 16.06 -2.77
C GLN A 101 5.83 16.17 -3.35
N CYS A 102 4.84 15.71 -2.61
CA CYS A 102 3.46 15.80 -3.07
C CYS A 102 3.00 17.25 -3.18
N LYS A 103 3.37 18.08 -2.21
CA LYS A 103 2.97 19.49 -2.23
C LYS A 103 3.67 20.29 -3.32
N LEU A 104 4.97 20.09 -3.45
CA LEU A 104 5.78 20.90 -4.36
C LEU A 104 5.64 20.47 -5.81
N GLN A 105 5.52 19.18 -6.04
CA GLN A 105 5.52 18.64 -7.40
C GLN A 105 4.16 18.17 -7.88
N GLY A 106 3.15 18.20 -7.01
CA GLY A 106 1.84 17.70 -7.39
C GLY A 106 1.78 16.20 -7.56
N TYR A 107 2.66 15.46 -6.89
CA TYR A 107 2.65 14.00 -6.97
C TYR A 107 1.52 13.41 -6.15
N THR A 108 1.11 12.20 -6.52
CA THR A 108 0.08 11.44 -5.84
C THR A 108 0.73 10.23 -5.20
N LEU A 109 0.29 9.88 -4.00
CA LEU A 109 0.78 8.69 -3.32
C LEU A 109 -0.17 7.54 -3.58
N VAL A 110 0.39 6.40 -4.02
CA VAL A 110 -0.41 5.22 -4.29
C VAL A 110 0.27 3.98 -3.70
N PRO A 111 -0.51 2.99 -3.25
CA PRO A 111 0.09 1.72 -2.84
C PRO A 111 0.42 0.90 -4.08
N LEU A 112 1.62 0.34 -4.11
CA LEU A 112 2.08 -0.47 -5.23
C LEU A 112 1.81 -1.95 -4.98
N SER A 113 2.07 -2.42 -3.78
CA SER A 113 1.90 -3.82 -3.44
C SER A 113 1.84 -4.01 -1.95
N LEU A 114 1.25 -5.12 -1.56
CA LEU A 114 1.13 -5.53 -0.16
C LEU A 114 1.78 -6.90 -0.06
N TYR A 115 2.60 -7.12 0.95
CA TYR A 115 3.34 -8.37 1.06
C TYR A 115 3.72 -8.68 2.51
N PHE A 116 3.98 -9.96 2.77
CA PHE A 116 4.58 -10.37 4.03
C PHE A 116 6.09 -10.32 3.89
N LYS A 117 6.75 -9.76 4.87
CA LYS A 117 8.20 -9.76 4.93
C LYS A 117 8.60 -10.13 6.34
N HIS A 118 9.29 -11.24 6.49
CA HIS A 118 9.68 -11.76 7.80
C HIS A 118 8.48 -11.84 8.75
N GLY A 119 7.34 -12.29 8.23
CA GLY A 119 6.13 -12.48 9.02
C GLY A 119 5.33 -11.22 9.29
N ARG A 120 5.76 -10.08 8.81
CA ARG A 120 5.06 -8.82 9.02
C ARG A 120 4.48 -8.31 7.71
N VAL A 121 3.33 -7.66 7.80
CA VAL A 121 2.71 -7.08 6.60
C VAL A 121 3.37 -5.75 6.28
N LYS A 122 3.82 -5.62 5.04
CA LYS A 122 4.44 -4.41 4.54
C LYS A 122 3.72 -3.93 3.29
N MET A 123 3.80 -2.65 3.04
CA MET A 123 3.21 -2.06 1.84
C MET A 123 4.27 -1.19 1.16
N ALA A 124 4.46 -1.41 -0.13
CA ALA A 124 5.29 -0.53 -0.93
C ALA A 124 4.42 0.62 -1.41
N VAL A 125 4.82 1.83 -1.09
CA VAL A 125 4.10 3.04 -1.45
C VAL A 125 5.01 3.88 -2.32
N SER A 126 4.45 4.52 -3.33
CA SER A 126 5.23 5.39 -4.19
C SER A 126 4.53 6.72 -4.37
N TYR A 127 5.31 7.80 -4.44
CA TYR A 127 4.75 9.01 -5.01
C TYR A 127 4.91 8.89 -6.52
N THR A 128 3.87 9.26 -7.23
CA THR A 128 3.77 9.01 -8.64
C THR A 128 3.25 10.23 -9.35
N HIS A 129 3.44 10.21 -10.65
CA HIS A 129 2.97 11.26 -11.51
C HIS A 129 2.00 10.63 -12.50
N LEU A 130 0.85 11.25 -12.71
CA LEU A 130 -0.10 10.72 -13.66
C LEU A 130 0.55 10.62 -15.04
N ARG A 131 0.35 9.50 -15.73
CA ARG A 131 0.94 9.32 -17.04
C ARG A 131 0.40 10.35 -18.02
N ALA A 132 1.29 10.82 -18.87
CA ALA A 132 0.95 11.86 -19.82
C ALA A 132 0.14 11.35 -21.02
N HIS A 133 -0.13 10.05 -21.07
CA HIS A 133 -0.84 9.52 -22.23
C HIS A 133 -2.19 10.20 -22.45
N GLU A 134 -2.81 10.68 -21.39
CA GLU A 134 -4.07 11.37 -21.52
C GLU A 134 -3.91 12.76 -22.11
N THR A 135 -2.84 13.42 -21.73
CA THR A 135 -2.58 14.73 -22.33
C THR A 135 -2.03 14.60 -23.74
N LEU A 136 -1.27 13.56 -23.99
CA LEU A 136 -0.72 13.36 -25.32
C LEU A 136 -1.79 13.15 -26.36
N ARG A 137 -2.90 12.60 -25.96
CA ARG A 137 -3.97 12.40 -26.90
C ARG A 137 -4.57 13.70 -27.43
N HIS A 138 -4.33 14.76 -26.72
CA HIS A 138 -4.89 16.04 -27.11
C HIS A 138 -3.97 16.82 -28.04
N LEU A 139 -2.82 16.27 -28.31
CA LEU A 139 -1.88 16.90 -29.23
C LEU A 139 -2.12 16.42 -30.66
#